data_a8597a2fc3c477e7779909a58634e7f8
#
_entry.id   a8597a2fc3c477e7779909a58634e7f8
#
_cell.length_a   1.000
_cell.length_b   1.000
_cell.length_c   1.000
_cell.angle_alpha   90.00
_cell.angle_beta   90.00
_cell.angle_gamma   90.00
#
_symmetry.space_group_name_H-M   'P 1'
#
loop_
_entity.id
_entity.type
_entity.pdbx_description
1 polymer ?
#
loop_
_entity_poly.entity_id
_entity_poly.type
_entity_poly.pdbx_seq_one_letter_code
_entity_poly.pdbx_strand_id
1 'polypeptide(L)'
;MSPVRIVSLVPSATETLYALGLEDEVVGITYACPDPEPGRRSIVVRSRIDPDAMTQREIDEAVRAASERGESLYEVDMQEIERLRPDLIVVQRLCNVCAVTPDALGERLRSIARVVEVGPERLGDVLREYLMLGEVTGRRREARELVELVELRIGNVRELVRGLRRRRTLVMEWCDPPFCSGHWVPDMVEAAGGVDFGSPGRPSRRIRIEEVLAYGPEVIVFAPCGFGLERSYRDALEVLGSPWIRSTPAYRSGLMYAVDARRRFSGHGPSFVEGVEALAEMIHPEEV
;
A
#
# COMPACT_ATOMS: atom_id res chain seq x y z
N MET A 1 17.07 -5.83 29.09
CA MET A 1 16.07 -4.77 28.83
C MET A 1 14.74 -5.46 28.70
N SER A 2 13.66 -4.93 29.25
CA SER A 2 12.32 -5.48 29.00
C SER A 2 12.03 -5.41 27.49
N PRO A 3 11.33 -6.41 26.92
CA PRO A 3 10.98 -6.36 25.52
C PRO A 3 10.11 -5.12 25.25
N VAL A 4 10.39 -4.43 24.15
CA VAL A 4 9.61 -3.26 23.71
C VAL A 4 8.21 -3.71 23.33
N ARG A 5 7.17 -3.03 23.81
CA ARG A 5 5.78 -3.31 23.47
C ARG A 5 5.32 -2.36 22.37
N ILE A 6 4.89 -2.90 21.25
CA ILE A 6 4.58 -2.11 20.05
C ILE A 6 3.10 -2.23 19.69
N VAL A 7 2.44 -1.10 19.45
CA VAL A 7 1.15 -1.03 18.77
C VAL A 7 1.37 -0.49 17.36
N SER A 8 1.02 -1.27 16.34
CA SER A 8 1.15 -0.88 14.94
C SER A 8 -0.22 -0.61 14.33
N LEU A 9 -0.44 0.65 13.94
CA LEU A 9 -1.68 1.10 13.30
C LEU A 9 -1.55 1.17 11.77
N VAL A 10 -0.49 0.53 11.22
CA VAL A 10 -0.17 0.53 9.78
C VAL A 10 0.18 -0.88 9.33
N PRO A 11 -0.60 -1.50 8.43
CA PRO A 11 -0.37 -2.88 7.99
C PRO A 11 1.04 -3.13 7.44
N SER A 12 1.56 -2.23 6.62
CA SER A 12 2.92 -2.33 6.05
C SER A 12 4.02 -2.20 7.09
N ALA A 13 3.84 -1.32 8.09
CA ALA A 13 4.78 -1.22 9.21
C ALA A 13 4.74 -2.48 10.09
N THR A 14 3.57 -3.10 10.27
CA THR A 14 3.44 -4.39 10.96
C THR A 14 4.26 -5.47 10.24
N GLU A 15 4.14 -5.57 8.92
CA GLU A 15 4.94 -6.49 8.11
C GLU A 15 6.44 -6.23 8.26
N THR A 16 6.85 -4.95 8.22
CA THR A 16 8.27 -4.58 8.41
C THR A 16 8.75 -4.96 9.80
N LEU A 17 7.97 -4.70 10.86
CA LEU A 17 8.33 -5.10 12.23
C LEU A 17 8.52 -6.61 12.35
N TYR A 18 7.67 -7.41 11.69
CA TYR A 18 7.83 -8.88 11.66
C TYR A 18 9.11 -9.29 10.92
N ALA A 19 9.40 -8.67 9.78
CA ALA A 19 10.64 -8.91 9.05
C ALA A 19 11.91 -8.52 9.86
N LEU A 20 11.78 -7.59 10.80
CA LEU A 20 12.84 -7.24 11.76
C LEU A 20 12.91 -8.20 12.97
N GLY A 21 12.10 -9.24 13.02
CA GLY A 21 12.07 -10.21 14.13
C GLY A 21 11.44 -9.67 15.40
N LEU A 22 10.43 -8.80 15.26
CA LEU A 22 9.69 -8.16 16.38
C LEU A 22 8.25 -8.65 16.48
N GLU A 23 7.98 -9.85 16.00
CA GLU A 23 6.63 -10.40 15.98
C GLU A 23 6.05 -10.55 17.39
N ASP A 24 6.88 -10.95 18.36
CA ASP A 24 6.48 -11.13 19.75
C ASP A 24 6.27 -9.80 20.50
N GLU A 25 6.92 -8.75 20.07
CA GLU A 25 6.85 -7.41 20.64
C GLU A 25 5.63 -6.61 20.16
N VAL A 26 5.03 -6.98 19.01
CA VAL A 26 3.80 -6.37 18.50
C VAL A 26 2.61 -6.93 19.26
N VAL A 27 1.99 -6.09 20.11
CA VAL A 27 0.91 -6.47 21.03
C VAL A 27 -0.47 -5.97 20.58
N GLY A 28 -0.52 -4.96 19.70
CA GLY A 28 -1.76 -4.40 19.16
C GLY A 28 -1.61 -4.04 17.68
N ILE A 29 -2.65 -4.31 16.90
CA ILE A 29 -2.66 -4.14 15.43
C ILE A 29 -4.02 -3.62 14.96
N THR A 30 -4.12 -3.25 13.67
CA THR A 30 -5.41 -2.99 13.02
C THR A 30 -6.02 -4.27 12.47
N TYR A 31 -7.31 -4.24 12.17
CA TYR A 31 -8.02 -5.34 11.50
C TYR A 31 -7.42 -5.74 10.13
N ALA A 32 -6.68 -4.82 9.49
CA ALA A 32 -6.09 -5.01 8.16
C ALA A 32 -4.61 -5.45 8.21
N CYS A 33 -3.99 -5.48 9.39
CA CYS A 33 -2.61 -5.93 9.55
C CYS A 33 -2.49 -7.44 9.32
N PRO A 34 -1.33 -7.92 8.83
CA PRO A 34 -1.04 -9.34 8.84
C PRO A 34 -1.03 -9.85 10.29
N ASP A 35 -1.74 -10.93 10.55
CA ASP A 35 -1.74 -11.61 11.84
C ASP A 35 -1.59 -13.13 11.62
N PRO A 36 -0.35 -13.64 11.64
CA PRO A 36 -0.08 -15.06 11.43
C PRO A 36 -0.61 -15.95 12.56
N GLU A 37 -0.86 -15.37 13.74
CA GLU A 37 -1.43 -16.05 14.90
C GLU A 37 -2.68 -15.29 15.40
N PRO A 38 -3.86 -15.48 14.74
CA PRO A 38 -5.07 -14.78 15.11
C PRO A 38 -5.44 -14.95 16.59
N GLY A 39 -5.72 -13.82 17.24
CA GLY A 39 -6.06 -13.78 18.67
C GLY A 39 -4.87 -13.61 19.62
N ARG A 40 -3.64 -13.63 19.15
CA ARG A 40 -2.46 -13.33 19.95
C ARG A 40 -2.31 -11.83 20.19
N ARG A 41 -2.73 -11.02 19.22
CA ARG A 41 -2.63 -9.55 19.26
C ARG A 41 -4.01 -8.93 19.40
N SER A 42 -4.08 -7.81 20.12
CA SER A 42 -5.33 -7.06 20.23
C SER A 42 -5.60 -6.28 18.94
N ILE A 43 -6.82 -6.39 18.41
CA ILE A 43 -7.29 -5.55 17.30
C ILE A 43 -7.77 -4.22 17.90
N VAL A 44 -6.94 -3.20 17.79
CA VAL A 44 -7.19 -1.87 18.37
C VAL A 44 -7.80 -0.86 17.38
N VAL A 45 -7.88 -1.20 16.10
CA VAL A 45 -8.56 -0.40 15.08
C VAL A 45 -9.47 -1.29 14.24
N ARG A 46 -10.71 -0.84 14.02
CA ARG A 46 -11.71 -1.51 13.20
C ARG A 46 -12.27 -0.55 12.15
N SER A 47 -12.72 -1.09 11.02
CA SER A 47 -13.49 -0.32 10.05
C SER A 47 -14.94 -0.17 10.51
N ARG A 48 -15.55 1.00 10.28
CA ARG A 48 -16.98 1.27 10.49
C ARG A 48 -17.84 0.86 9.30
N ILE A 49 -17.21 0.57 8.18
CA ILE A 49 -17.89 0.03 6.99
C ILE A 49 -17.35 -1.37 6.72
N ASP A 50 -18.11 -2.16 5.98
CA ASP A 50 -17.68 -3.44 5.45
C ASP A 50 -17.25 -3.29 3.98
N PRO A 51 -15.96 -3.07 3.70
CA PRO A 51 -15.51 -2.83 2.33
C PRO A 51 -15.65 -4.07 1.43
N ASP A 52 -15.75 -5.27 1.99
CA ASP A 52 -15.92 -6.50 1.20
C ASP A 52 -17.37 -6.65 0.70
N ALA A 53 -18.36 -6.09 1.41
CA ALA A 53 -19.77 -6.07 1.04
C ALA A 53 -20.16 -4.89 0.13
N MET A 54 -19.30 -3.89 -0.04
CA MET A 54 -19.60 -2.66 -0.80
C MET A 54 -18.89 -2.67 -2.16
N THR A 55 -19.48 -1.97 -3.14
CA THR A 55 -18.81 -1.62 -4.40
C THR A 55 -17.76 -0.53 -4.16
N GLN A 56 -16.80 -0.39 -5.09
CA GLN A 56 -15.80 0.68 -4.99
C GLN A 56 -16.44 2.08 -5.00
N ARG A 57 -17.49 2.28 -5.76
CA ARG A 57 -18.26 3.54 -5.79
C ARG A 57 -18.88 3.86 -4.43
N GLU A 58 -19.54 2.90 -3.80
CA GLU A 58 -20.13 3.07 -2.47
C GLU A 58 -19.08 3.38 -1.40
N ILE A 59 -17.90 2.77 -1.50
CA ILE A 59 -16.78 3.08 -0.60
C ILE A 59 -16.27 4.51 -0.83
N ASP A 60 -16.06 4.93 -2.10
CA ASP A 60 -15.65 6.32 -2.43
C ASP A 60 -16.66 7.34 -1.90
N GLU A 61 -17.96 7.07 -2.07
CA GLU A 61 -19.03 7.91 -1.55
C GLU A 61 -19.03 7.97 -0.01
N ALA A 62 -18.86 6.85 0.67
CA ALA A 62 -18.78 6.79 2.13
C ALA A 62 -17.56 7.56 2.67
N VAL A 63 -16.40 7.41 2.02
CA VAL A 63 -15.16 8.15 2.36
C VAL A 63 -15.38 9.65 2.21
N ARG A 64 -15.95 10.10 1.10
CA ARG A 64 -16.21 11.52 0.85
C ARG A 64 -17.20 12.08 1.85
N ALA A 65 -18.30 11.39 2.09
CA ALA A 65 -19.32 11.82 3.05
C ALA A 65 -18.75 11.91 4.49
N ALA A 66 -17.90 10.98 4.90
CA ALA A 66 -17.22 11.04 6.19
C ALA A 66 -16.27 12.22 6.26
N SER A 67 -15.47 12.44 5.22
CA SER A 67 -14.51 13.57 5.14
C SER A 67 -15.22 14.92 5.22
N GLU A 68 -16.35 15.08 4.51
CA GLU A 68 -17.18 16.31 4.54
C GLU A 68 -17.73 16.61 5.94
N ARG A 69 -18.01 15.56 6.74
CA ARG A 69 -18.47 15.70 8.13
C ARG A 69 -17.35 15.75 9.16
N GLY A 70 -16.09 15.65 8.74
CA GLY A 70 -14.94 15.55 9.66
C GLY A 70 -14.94 14.27 10.51
N GLU A 71 -15.58 13.20 10.02
CA GLU A 71 -15.68 11.91 10.68
C GLU A 71 -14.62 10.92 10.18
N SER A 72 -14.19 9.98 11.02
CA SER A 72 -13.34 8.87 10.64
C SER A 72 -14.18 7.64 10.30
N LEU A 73 -13.80 6.93 9.25
CA LEU A 73 -14.33 5.59 8.93
C LEU A 73 -13.73 4.49 9.81
N TYR A 74 -12.83 4.85 10.72
CA TYR A 74 -12.18 3.92 11.63
C TYR A 74 -12.57 4.20 13.06
N GLU A 75 -12.74 3.13 13.81
CA GLU A 75 -12.90 3.14 15.26
C GLU A 75 -11.60 2.70 15.92
N VAL A 76 -11.08 3.54 16.81
CA VAL A 76 -9.85 3.29 17.56
C VAL A 76 -10.20 2.99 19.00
N ASP A 77 -9.85 1.79 19.48
CA ASP A 77 -10.02 1.40 20.87
C ASP A 77 -8.87 1.96 21.75
N MET A 78 -9.05 3.21 22.17
CA MET A 78 -8.07 3.90 23.00
C MET A 78 -7.90 3.24 24.38
N GLN A 79 -8.96 2.63 24.95
CA GLN A 79 -8.88 1.96 26.23
C GLN A 79 -8.01 0.72 26.13
N GLU A 80 -8.16 -0.04 25.06
CA GLU A 80 -7.33 -1.20 24.80
C GLU A 80 -5.87 -0.80 24.54
N ILE A 81 -5.62 0.28 23.79
CA ILE A 81 -4.24 0.79 23.59
C ILE A 81 -3.61 1.15 24.94
N GLU A 82 -4.32 1.88 25.81
CA GLU A 82 -3.84 2.23 27.15
C GLU A 82 -3.58 0.97 28.02
N ARG A 83 -4.47 -0.04 27.93
CA ARG A 83 -4.33 -1.32 28.65
C ARG A 83 -3.09 -2.10 28.19
N LEU A 84 -2.78 -2.05 26.91
CA LEU A 84 -1.61 -2.71 26.32
C LEU A 84 -0.29 -2.09 26.81
N ARG A 85 -0.29 -0.87 27.32
CA ARG A 85 0.92 -0.14 27.79
C ARG A 85 2.06 -0.21 26.77
N PRO A 86 1.86 0.28 25.54
CA PRO A 86 2.91 0.27 24.53
C PRO A 86 4.06 1.22 24.91
N ASP A 87 5.28 0.86 24.49
CA ASP A 87 6.43 1.75 24.50
C ASP A 87 6.52 2.56 23.21
N LEU A 88 5.97 1.96 22.11
CA LEU A 88 5.99 2.51 20.77
C LEU A 88 4.63 2.34 20.08
N ILE A 89 4.16 3.40 19.42
CA ILE A 89 2.99 3.36 18.53
C ILE A 89 3.43 3.82 17.14
N VAL A 90 3.16 2.99 16.12
CA VAL A 90 3.43 3.34 14.73
C VAL A 90 2.14 3.76 14.04
N VAL A 91 2.13 4.95 13.44
CA VAL A 91 0.96 5.56 12.77
C VAL A 91 1.30 5.97 11.35
N GLN A 92 0.28 6.14 10.49
CA GLN A 92 0.46 6.61 9.12
C GLN A 92 0.20 8.10 8.97
N ARG A 93 1.06 8.80 8.24
CA ARG A 93 0.94 10.24 7.97
C ARG A 93 0.21 10.58 6.65
N LEU A 94 0.30 9.71 5.66
CA LEU A 94 0.10 10.07 4.24
C LEU A 94 -1.34 10.15 3.74
N CYS A 95 -2.33 9.63 4.42
CA CYS A 95 -3.66 9.54 3.83
C CYS A 95 -4.74 10.03 4.77
N ASN A 96 -5.34 11.18 4.46
CA ASN A 96 -6.54 11.67 5.15
C ASN A 96 -7.73 10.72 4.99
N VAL A 97 -7.66 9.78 4.04
CA VAL A 97 -8.71 8.77 3.75
C VAL A 97 -8.47 7.49 4.53
N CYS A 98 -7.21 7.05 4.63
CA CYS A 98 -6.82 5.79 5.26
C CYS A 98 -6.14 5.99 6.62
N ALA A 99 -5.74 7.21 6.96
CA ALA A 99 -5.06 7.50 8.21
C ALA A 99 -6.03 7.62 9.37
N VAL A 100 -5.73 6.94 10.44
CA VAL A 100 -6.51 6.90 11.68
C VAL A 100 -6.34 8.17 12.54
N THR A 101 -5.59 9.18 12.10
CA THR A 101 -5.16 10.30 12.96
C THR A 101 -5.73 11.66 12.56
N PRO A 102 -6.90 12.07 13.08
CA PRO A 102 -7.16 13.47 13.36
C PRO A 102 -6.15 13.98 14.42
N ASP A 103 -5.76 15.26 14.37
CA ASP A 103 -4.76 15.85 15.26
C ASP A 103 -5.00 15.54 16.76
N ALA A 104 -6.27 15.59 17.21
CA ALA A 104 -6.64 15.28 18.58
C ALA A 104 -6.34 13.82 19.00
N LEU A 105 -6.47 12.84 18.09
CA LEU A 105 -6.10 11.46 18.37
C LEU A 105 -4.58 11.31 18.43
N GLY A 106 -3.85 12.02 17.59
CA GLY A 106 -2.38 12.03 17.59
C GLY A 106 -1.82 12.54 18.93
N GLU A 107 -2.37 13.63 19.50
CA GLU A 107 -1.98 14.14 20.82
C GLU A 107 -2.24 13.10 21.91
N ARG A 108 -3.40 12.44 21.89
CA ARG A 108 -3.73 11.42 22.87
C ARG A 108 -2.79 10.21 22.77
N LEU A 109 -2.46 9.75 21.59
CA LEU A 109 -1.49 8.66 21.40
C LEU A 109 -0.10 9.04 21.92
N ARG A 110 0.36 10.29 21.69
CA ARG A 110 1.65 10.80 22.20
C ARG A 110 1.68 10.89 23.73
N SER A 111 0.52 11.02 24.40
CA SER A 111 0.45 11.00 25.86
C SER A 111 0.60 9.59 26.45
N ILE A 112 0.37 8.54 25.65
CA ILE A 112 0.45 7.13 26.07
C ILE A 112 1.86 6.58 25.85
N ALA A 113 2.44 6.82 24.65
CA ALA A 113 3.71 6.23 24.26
C ALA A 113 4.47 7.10 23.25
N ARG A 114 5.70 6.70 22.93
CA ARG A 114 6.43 7.27 21.80
C ARG A 114 5.68 6.95 20.51
N VAL A 115 5.33 7.98 19.71
CA VAL A 115 4.70 7.83 18.40
C VAL A 115 5.73 7.98 17.30
N VAL A 116 5.71 7.07 16.34
CA VAL A 116 6.51 7.12 15.10
C VAL A 116 5.57 7.15 13.92
N GLU A 117 5.79 8.13 13.05
CA GLU A 117 4.97 8.35 11.86
C GLU A 117 5.68 7.77 10.63
N VAL A 118 4.98 6.93 9.86
CA VAL A 118 5.41 6.40 8.57
C VAL A 118 4.53 6.99 7.46
N GLY A 119 5.08 7.11 6.25
CA GLY A 119 4.35 7.68 5.12
C GLY A 119 5.31 8.01 3.97
N PRO A 120 5.80 6.98 3.25
CA PRO A 120 6.77 7.16 2.18
C PRO A 120 6.09 7.74 0.94
N GLU A 121 6.71 8.71 0.31
CA GLU A 121 6.24 9.28 -0.95
C GLU A 121 6.91 8.62 -2.16
N ARG A 122 8.13 8.13 -1.99
CA ARG A 122 8.95 7.52 -3.03
C ARG A 122 9.48 6.17 -2.57
N LEU A 123 9.89 5.33 -3.51
CA LEU A 123 10.52 4.04 -3.20
C LEU A 123 11.73 4.17 -2.26
N GLY A 124 12.56 5.20 -2.45
CA GLY A 124 13.68 5.44 -1.53
C GLY A 124 13.23 5.83 -0.11
N ASP A 125 12.03 6.40 0.07
CA ASP A 125 11.49 6.68 1.40
C ASP A 125 11.08 5.39 2.12
N VAL A 126 10.52 4.42 1.37
CA VAL A 126 10.19 3.09 1.89
C VAL A 126 11.41 2.45 2.56
N LEU A 127 12.55 2.45 1.88
CA LEU A 127 13.79 1.89 2.43
C LEU A 127 14.29 2.66 3.65
N ARG A 128 14.15 4.00 3.63
CA ARG A 128 14.49 4.83 4.80
C ARG A 128 13.61 4.54 6.01
N GLU A 129 12.34 4.22 5.80
CA GLU A 129 11.45 3.83 6.90
C GLU A 129 11.84 2.51 7.54
N TYR A 130 12.32 1.52 6.78
CA TYR A 130 12.84 0.28 7.35
C TYR A 130 14.03 0.57 8.28
N LEU A 131 14.96 1.42 7.85
CA LEU A 131 16.08 1.83 8.69
C LEU A 131 15.64 2.59 9.94
N MET A 132 14.66 3.49 9.79
CA MET A 132 14.09 4.24 10.91
C MET A 132 13.39 3.32 11.92
N LEU A 133 12.59 2.36 11.46
CA LEU A 133 11.95 1.37 12.34
C LEU A 133 13.01 0.51 13.06
N GLY A 134 14.06 0.09 12.35
CA GLY A 134 15.20 -0.61 12.96
C GLY A 134 15.94 0.22 14.00
N GLU A 135 16.08 1.53 13.77
CA GLU A 135 16.72 2.45 14.73
C GLU A 135 15.90 2.58 16.02
N VAL A 136 14.58 2.85 15.90
CA VAL A 136 13.71 3.10 17.05
C VAL A 136 13.40 1.86 17.87
N THR A 137 13.54 0.67 17.26
CA THR A 137 13.29 -0.64 17.90
C THR A 137 14.58 -1.36 18.31
N GLY A 138 15.76 -0.80 18.00
CA GLY A 138 17.05 -1.43 18.30
C GLY A 138 17.44 -2.57 17.33
N ARG A 139 16.74 -2.73 16.21
CA ARG A 139 16.98 -3.75 15.16
C ARG A 139 17.75 -3.19 13.96
N ARG A 140 18.80 -2.41 14.23
CA ARG A 140 19.57 -1.71 13.18
C ARG A 140 20.22 -2.65 12.17
N ARG A 141 20.72 -3.80 12.63
CA ARG A 141 21.37 -4.78 11.77
C ARG A 141 20.36 -5.43 10.85
N GLU A 142 19.28 -5.93 11.42
CA GLU A 142 18.18 -6.58 10.71
C GLU A 142 17.56 -5.65 9.66
N ALA A 143 17.41 -4.36 10.00
CA ALA A 143 16.90 -3.36 9.06
C ALA A 143 17.85 -3.11 7.88
N ARG A 144 19.16 -3.09 8.10
CA ARG A 144 20.15 -2.98 7.01
C ARG A 144 20.13 -4.21 6.10
N GLU A 145 20.13 -5.40 6.69
CA GLU A 145 20.03 -6.67 5.96
C GLU A 145 18.77 -6.72 5.11
N LEU A 146 17.62 -6.24 5.66
CA LEU A 146 16.37 -6.13 4.92
C LEU A 146 16.45 -5.16 3.74
N VAL A 147 17.03 -3.97 3.96
CA VAL A 147 17.22 -2.98 2.87
C VAL A 147 18.13 -3.52 1.78
N GLU A 148 19.25 -4.12 2.15
CA GLU A 148 20.20 -4.74 1.19
C GLU A 148 19.52 -5.83 0.35
N LEU A 149 18.69 -6.67 0.97
CA LEU A 149 17.93 -7.70 0.27
C LEU A 149 16.93 -7.10 -0.73
N VAL A 150 16.18 -6.07 -0.32
CA VAL A 150 15.20 -5.41 -1.18
C VAL A 150 15.89 -4.68 -2.34
N GLU A 151 16.98 -3.96 -2.06
CA GLU A 151 17.78 -3.28 -3.11
C GLU A 151 18.36 -4.27 -4.11
N LEU A 152 18.86 -5.42 -3.64
CA LEU A 152 19.37 -6.49 -4.51
C LEU A 152 18.26 -7.01 -5.44
N ARG A 153 17.07 -7.31 -4.92
CA ARG A 153 15.96 -7.82 -5.72
C ARG A 153 15.52 -6.79 -6.77
N ILE A 154 15.35 -5.52 -6.39
CA ILE A 154 15.03 -4.43 -7.32
C ILE A 154 16.16 -4.25 -8.36
N GLY A 155 17.41 -4.35 -7.94
CA GLY A 155 18.57 -4.32 -8.83
C GLY A 155 18.54 -5.42 -9.87
N ASN A 156 18.21 -6.64 -9.49
CA ASN A 156 18.06 -7.77 -10.40
C ASN A 156 16.95 -7.54 -11.43
N VAL A 157 15.79 -6.99 -11.00
CA VAL A 157 14.71 -6.63 -11.95
C VAL A 157 15.19 -5.58 -12.95
N ARG A 158 15.86 -4.52 -12.49
CA ARG A 158 16.38 -3.47 -13.38
C ARG A 158 17.39 -4.01 -14.41
N GLU A 159 18.24 -4.97 -14.01
CA GLU A 159 19.15 -5.64 -14.95
C GLU A 159 18.39 -6.49 -15.97
N LEU A 160 17.39 -7.25 -15.50
CA LEU A 160 16.58 -8.12 -16.32
C LEU A 160 15.85 -7.36 -17.44
N VAL A 161 15.30 -6.19 -17.12
CA VAL A 161 14.56 -5.36 -18.10
C VAL A 161 15.44 -4.35 -18.82
N ARG A 162 16.76 -4.37 -18.61
CA ARG A 162 17.70 -3.43 -19.23
C ARG A 162 17.68 -3.54 -20.75
N GLY A 163 17.41 -2.43 -21.41
CA GLY A 163 17.38 -2.36 -22.89
C GLY A 163 16.07 -2.84 -23.50
N LEU A 164 15.13 -3.36 -22.72
CA LEU A 164 13.81 -3.68 -23.22
C LEU A 164 13.00 -2.42 -23.54
N ARG A 165 12.02 -2.55 -24.43
CA ARG A 165 11.14 -1.44 -24.78
C ARG A 165 10.25 -1.09 -23.58
N ARG A 166 10.30 0.16 -23.13
CA ARG A 166 9.46 0.65 -22.05
C ARG A 166 8.01 0.80 -22.51
N ARG A 167 7.09 0.03 -21.92
CA ARG A 167 5.66 0.10 -22.23
C ARG A 167 4.95 1.12 -21.35
N ARG A 168 4.02 1.87 -21.95
CA ARG A 168 3.13 2.77 -21.20
C ARG A 168 2.18 1.95 -20.34
N THR A 169 2.29 2.13 -19.03
CA THR A 169 1.57 1.34 -18.02
C THR A 169 0.61 2.23 -17.27
N LEU A 170 -0.59 1.75 -17.02
CA LEU A 170 -1.57 2.36 -16.13
C LEU A 170 -1.80 1.41 -14.96
N VAL A 171 -1.32 1.77 -13.78
CA VAL A 171 -1.72 1.09 -12.54
C VAL A 171 -2.94 1.82 -11.99
N MET A 172 -4.05 1.10 -11.84
CA MET A 172 -5.30 1.62 -11.32
C MET A 172 -5.43 1.26 -9.83
N GLU A 173 -5.24 2.25 -8.97
CA GLU A 173 -5.41 2.09 -7.52
C GLU A 173 -6.89 2.11 -7.07
N TRP A 174 -7.79 2.46 -7.98
CA TRP A 174 -9.24 2.35 -7.82
C TRP A 174 -9.87 2.25 -9.21
N CYS A 175 -10.90 1.41 -9.36
CA CYS A 175 -11.50 1.15 -10.65
C CYS A 175 -12.74 2.01 -10.92
N ASP A 176 -13.57 2.27 -9.90
CA ASP A 176 -14.77 3.07 -10.00
C ASP A 176 -15.03 3.92 -8.74
N PRO A 177 -14.88 5.26 -8.85
CA PRO A 177 -14.36 6.02 -9.97
C PRO A 177 -12.85 5.71 -10.21
N PRO A 178 -12.34 5.85 -11.45
CA PRO A 178 -10.96 5.46 -11.74
C PRO A 178 -9.94 6.41 -11.12
N PHE A 179 -8.95 5.84 -10.40
CA PHE A 179 -7.76 6.52 -9.87
C PHE A 179 -6.50 5.86 -10.40
N CYS A 180 -5.51 6.66 -10.74
CA CYS A 180 -4.18 6.16 -11.09
C CYS A 180 -3.32 6.00 -9.85
N SER A 181 -2.20 5.30 -10.02
CA SER A 181 -1.12 5.15 -9.06
C SER A 181 -0.56 6.48 -8.58
N GLY A 182 -0.01 6.44 -7.38
CA GLY A 182 0.70 7.54 -6.75
C GLY A 182 1.84 7.06 -5.86
N HIS A 183 2.42 8.01 -5.12
CA HIS A 183 3.48 7.76 -4.16
C HIS A 183 4.66 6.96 -4.76
N TRP A 184 4.99 5.77 -4.24
CA TRP A 184 6.09 4.90 -4.66
C TRP A 184 5.74 3.97 -5.84
N VAL A 185 4.45 3.78 -6.16
CA VAL A 185 4.02 2.84 -7.21
C VAL A 185 4.56 3.20 -8.59
N PRO A 186 4.60 4.49 -9.02
CA PRO A 186 5.26 4.84 -10.27
C PRO A 186 6.76 4.53 -10.29
N ASP A 187 7.46 4.60 -9.15
CA ASP A 187 8.86 4.17 -9.05
C ASP A 187 9.02 2.65 -9.24
N MET A 188 8.02 1.85 -8.76
CA MET A 188 8.00 0.40 -8.99
C MET A 188 7.83 0.08 -10.48
N VAL A 189 6.91 0.76 -11.17
CA VAL A 189 6.71 0.62 -12.63
C VAL A 189 7.98 1.01 -13.39
N GLU A 190 8.64 2.07 -12.99
CA GLU A 190 9.92 2.49 -13.59
C GLU A 190 11.02 1.45 -13.38
N ALA A 191 11.14 0.91 -12.17
CA ALA A 191 12.11 -0.15 -11.86
C ALA A 191 11.86 -1.44 -12.66
N ALA A 192 10.59 -1.72 -12.99
CA ALA A 192 10.15 -2.83 -13.82
C ALA A 192 10.22 -2.56 -15.33
N GLY A 193 10.84 -1.46 -15.77
CA GLY A 193 11.02 -1.13 -17.19
C GLY A 193 9.79 -0.55 -17.87
N GLY A 194 8.79 -0.07 -17.13
CA GLY A 194 7.61 0.62 -17.65
C GLY A 194 7.74 2.15 -17.66
N VAL A 195 6.71 2.80 -18.15
CA VAL A 195 6.44 4.24 -17.96
C VAL A 195 5.05 4.32 -17.36
N ASP A 196 4.94 4.83 -16.13
CA ASP A 196 3.64 4.89 -15.48
C ASP A 196 2.83 6.13 -15.88
N PHE A 197 1.50 5.98 -15.88
CA PHE A 197 0.57 7.11 -16.06
C PHE A 197 0.56 8.04 -14.84
N GLY A 198 0.73 7.49 -13.65
CA GLY A 198 0.86 8.24 -12.40
C GLY A 198 2.16 9.03 -12.32
N SER A 199 2.32 9.79 -11.24
CA SER A 199 3.50 10.62 -11.02
C SER A 199 4.20 10.24 -9.74
N PRO A 200 5.51 9.92 -9.77
CA PRO A 200 6.26 9.55 -8.58
C PRO A 200 6.22 10.65 -7.51
N GLY A 201 6.04 10.28 -6.24
CA GLY A 201 6.00 11.20 -5.12
C GLY A 201 4.77 12.10 -5.06
N ARG A 202 3.76 11.83 -5.87
CA ARG A 202 2.47 12.53 -5.82
C ARG A 202 1.38 11.60 -5.32
N PRO A 203 0.36 12.11 -4.64
CA PRO A 203 -0.79 11.29 -4.28
C PRO A 203 -1.47 10.69 -5.51
N SER A 204 -2.05 9.50 -5.36
CA SER A 204 -3.00 8.96 -6.32
C SER A 204 -4.13 9.95 -6.57
N ARG A 205 -4.57 10.02 -7.81
CA ARG A 205 -5.61 10.98 -8.21
C ARG A 205 -6.67 10.34 -9.08
N ARG A 206 -7.88 10.88 -9.01
CA ARG A 206 -8.92 10.58 -9.97
C ARG A 206 -8.46 10.97 -11.37
N ILE A 207 -8.69 10.09 -12.34
CA ILE A 207 -8.27 10.31 -13.73
C ILE A 207 -9.47 10.59 -14.62
N ARG A 208 -9.26 11.38 -15.65
CA ARG A 208 -10.23 11.61 -16.71
C ARG A 208 -10.00 10.61 -17.84
N ILE A 209 -11.08 10.12 -18.39
CA ILE A 209 -11.01 9.09 -19.45
C ILE A 209 -10.23 9.60 -20.67
N GLU A 210 -10.38 10.88 -21.02
CA GLU A 210 -9.69 11.52 -22.14
C GLU A 210 -8.16 11.50 -21.95
N GLU A 211 -7.69 11.65 -20.69
CA GLU A 211 -6.26 11.57 -20.38
C GLU A 211 -5.71 10.16 -20.61
N VAL A 212 -6.46 9.13 -20.22
CA VAL A 212 -6.09 7.74 -20.42
C VAL A 212 -6.05 7.39 -21.89
N LEU A 213 -7.06 7.82 -22.65
CA LEU A 213 -7.11 7.56 -24.10
C LEU A 213 -5.97 8.26 -24.85
N ALA A 214 -5.65 9.50 -24.45
CA ALA A 214 -4.51 10.23 -25.02
C ALA A 214 -3.16 9.59 -24.66
N TYR A 215 -3.02 9.06 -23.44
CA TYR A 215 -1.84 8.33 -23.00
C TYR A 215 -1.68 7.00 -23.74
N GLY A 216 -2.78 6.30 -24.00
CA GLY A 216 -2.81 5.04 -24.71
C GLY A 216 -2.04 3.94 -23.99
N PRO A 217 -2.47 3.51 -22.79
CA PRO A 217 -1.75 2.49 -22.01
C PRO A 217 -1.65 1.18 -22.80
N GLU A 218 -0.46 0.60 -22.79
CA GLU A 218 -0.12 -0.70 -23.42
C GLU A 218 -0.26 -1.84 -22.41
N VAL A 219 -0.20 -1.52 -21.12
CA VAL A 219 -0.43 -2.42 -19.99
C VAL A 219 -1.37 -1.74 -19.01
N ILE A 220 -2.36 -2.47 -18.48
CA ILE A 220 -3.23 -2.02 -17.39
C ILE A 220 -3.13 -3.01 -16.24
N VAL A 221 -2.84 -2.50 -15.04
CA VAL A 221 -2.78 -3.28 -13.80
C VAL A 221 -3.87 -2.79 -12.86
N PHE A 222 -4.82 -3.65 -12.53
CA PHE A 222 -5.88 -3.37 -11.55
C PHE A 222 -5.38 -3.73 -10.16
N ALA A 223 -5.06 -2.71 -9.39
CA ALA A 223 -4.48 -2.82 -8.05
C ALA A 223 -5.26 -1.98 -7.03
N PRO A 224 -6.58 -2.23 -6.84
CA PRO A 224 -7.41 -1.42 -5.95
C PRO A 224 -6.90 -1.48 -4.51
N CYS A 225 -6.68 -0.29 -3.94
CA CYS A 225 -6.01 -0.09 -2.67
C CYS A 225 -6.67 -0.89 -1.53
N GLY A 226 -5.87 -1.67 -0.83
CA GLY A 226 -6.30 -2.47 0.33
C GLY A 226 -6.97 -3.80 0.00
N PHE A 227 -7.14 -4.16 -1.27
CA PHE A 227 -7.80 -5.41 -1.67
C PHE A 227 -6.83 -6.51 -2.12
N GLY A 228 -7.20 -7.76 -1.82
CA GLY A 228 -6.51 -8.95 -2.31
C GLY A 228 -6.90 -9.30 -3.74
N LEU A 229 -6.26 -10.33 -4.30
CA LEU A 229 -6.38 -10.71 -5.71
C LEU A 229 -7.83 -10.98 -6.16
N GLU A 230 -8.60 -11.74 -5.38
CA GLU A 230 -9.97 -12.10 -5.73
C GLU A 230 -10.86 -10.86 -5.90
N ARG A 231 -10.77 -9.91 -4.97
CA ARG A 231 -11.50 -8.66 -5.03
C ARG A 231 -11.01 -7.79 -6.19
N SER A 232 -9.70 -7.67 -6.37
CA SER A 232 -9.12 -6.91 -7.50
C SER A 232 -9.58 -7.45 -8.85
N TYR A 233 -9.66 -8.77 -8.99
CA TYR A 233 -10.16 -9.42 -10.20
C TYR A 233 -11.64 -9.14 -10.44
N ARG A 234 -12.49 -9.26 -9.40
CA ARG A 234 -13.92 -8.94 -9.49
C ARG A 234 -14.15 -7.49 -9.92
N ASP A 235 -13.49 -6.55 -9.26
CA ASP A 235 -13.62 -5.12 -9.56
C ASP A 235 -13.09 -4.78 -10.98
N ALA A 236 -12.02 -5.46 -11.44
CA ALA A 236 -11.54 -5.35 -12.80
C ALA A 236 -12.58 -5.79 -13.84
N LEU A 237 -13.27 -6.91 -13.57
CA LEU A 237 -14.33 -7.42 -14.47
C LEU A 237 -15.50 -6.44 -14.62
N GLU A 238 -15.87 -5.72 -13.56
CA GLU A 238 -16.94 -4.72 -13.60
C GLU A 238 -16.63 -3.58 -14.59
N VAL A 239 -15.38 -3.16 -14.68
CA VAL A 239 -14.96 -2.05 -15.55
C VAL A 239 -14.43 -2.48 -16.91
N LEU A 240 -14.07 -3.75 -17.08
CA LEU A 240 -13.46 -4.30 -18.29
C LEU A 240 -14.35 -4.10 -19.53
N GLY A 241 -15.67 -4.12 -19.34
CA GLY A 241 -16.66 -3.90 -20.40
C GLY A 241 -16.80 -2.45 -20.87
N SER A 242 -16.19 -1.49 -20.17
CA SER A 242 -16.35 -0.08 -20.48
C SER A 242 -15.74 0.29 -21.85
N PRO A 243 -16.37 1.19 -22.61
CA PRO A 243 -15.89 1.58 -23.94
C PRO A 243 -14.47 2.13 -23.95
N TRP A 244 -14.08 2.85 -22.91
CA TRP A 244 -12.76 3.47 -22.81
C TRP A 244 -11.64 2.43 -22.62
N ILE A 245 -11.86 1.39 -21.78
CA ILE A 245 -10.88 0.29 -21.62
C ILE A 245 -10.71 -0.46 -22.95
N ARG A 246 -11.82 -0.80 -23.59
CA ARG A 246 -11.82 -1.49 -24.90
C ARG A 246 -11.08 -0.72 -25.99
N SER A 247 -11.00 0.60 -25.87
CA SER A 247 -10.29 1.47 -26.81
C SER A 247 -8.78 1.52 -26.60
N THR A 248 -8.27 0.98 -25.47
CA THR A 248 -6.84 1.01 -25.14
C THR A 248 -6.01 0.00 -25.94
N PRO A 249 -4.73 0.26 -26.18
CA PRO A 249 -3.79 -0.75 -26.66
C PRO A 249 -3.73 -2.00 -25.78
N ALA A 250 -3.73 -1.81 -24.43
CA ALA A 250 -3.71 -2.90 -23.46
C ALA A 250 -4.85 -3.91 -23.66
N TYR A 251 -6.08 -3.43 -23.93
CA TYR A 251 -7.21 -4.30 -24.19
C TYR A 251 -7.00 -5.12 -25.47
N ARG A 252 -6.49 -4.49 -26.55
CA ARG A 252 -6.27 -5.17 -27.83
C ARG A 252 -5.17 -6.22 -27.78
N SER A 253 -4.15 -6.00 -26.95
CA SER A 253 -3.04 -6.96 -26.76
C SER A 253 -3.28 -7.97 -25.65
N GLY A 254 -4.35 -7.80 -24.85
CA GLY A 254 -4.62 -8.68 -23.72
C GLY A 254 -3.73 -8.43 -22.48
N LEU A 255 -2.94 -7.35 -22.48
CA LEU A 255 -2.03 -7.03 -21.36
C LEU A 255 -2.77 -6.27 -20.24
N MET A 256 -3.67 -6.98 -19.58
CA MET A 256 -4.46 -6.48 -18.47
C MET A 256 -4.44 -7.49 -17.33
N TYR A 257 -4.08 -7.03 -16.14
CA TYR A 257 -3.81 -7.89 -15.01
C TYR A 257 -4.51 -7.39 -13.75
N ALA A 258 -5.10 -8.29 -12.96
CA ALA A 258 -5.51 -8.02 -11.60
C ALA A 258 -4.46 -8.59 -10.63
N VAL A 259 -4.17 -7.87 -9.56
CA VAL A 259 -3.10 -8.23 -8.62
C VAL A 259 -3.58 -8.21 -7.17
N ASP A 260 -2.86 -8.88 -6.28
CA ASP A 260 -3.00 -8.67 -4.84
C ASP A 260 -2.43 -7.30 -4.48
N ALA A 261 -3.30 -6.29 -4.53
CA ALA A 261 -2.90 -4.91 -4.26
C ALA A 261 -2.52 -4.69 -2.79
N ARG A 262 -3.23 -5.34 -1.86
CA ARG A 262 -3.02 -5.19 -0.41
C ARG A 262 -1.55 -5.43 -0.02
N ARG A 263 -0.96 -6.53 -0.51
CA ARG A 263 0.41 -6.90 -0.18
C ARG A 263 1.46 -6.19 -1.02
N ARG A 264 1.19 -6.01 -2.32
CA ARG A 264 2.24 -5.74 -3.30
C ARG A 264 2.29 -4.31 -3.81
N PHE A 265 1.21 -3.52 -3.61
CA PHE A 265 1.08 -2.16 -4.17
C PHE A 265 0.65 -1.12 -3.14
N SER A 266 -0.43 -1.39 -2.40
CA SER A 266 -0.98 -0.43 -1.42
C SER A 266 -0.16 -0.33 -0.14
N GLY A 267 0.54 -1.40 0.20
CA GLY A 267 1.46 -1.45 1.34
C GLY A 267 2.89 -1.21 0.91
N HIS A 268 3.65 -0.57 1.79
CA HIS A 268 5.10 -0.37 1.67
C HIS A 268 5.90 -1.29 2.61
N GLY A 269 5.31 -2.42 3.03
CA GLY A 269 6.02 -3.50 3.72
C GLY A 269 6.93 -4.27 2.75
N PRO A 270 7.83 -5.16 3.25
CA PRO A 270 8.82 -5.85 2.42
C PRO A 270 8.27 -6.60 1.20
N SER A 271 7.02 -7.06 1.25
CA SER A 271 6.40 -7.75 0.11
C SER A 271 6.13 -6.86 -1.11
N PHE A 272 6.27 -5.53 -1.02
CA PHE A 272 6.16 -4.66 -2.20
C PHE A 272 7.16 -5.01 -3.31
N VAL A 273 8.31 -5.58 -2.97
CA VAL A 273 9.33 -5.99 -3.95
C VAL A 273 8.82 -7.10 -4.88
N GLU A 274 7.93 -7.98 -4.38
CA GLU A 274 7.23 -8.97 -5.22
C GLU A 274 6.32 -8.27 -6.26
N GLY A 275 5.81 -7.07 -5.92
CA GLY A 275 5.06 -6.22 -6.85
C GLY A 275 5.95 -5.68 -7.98
N VAL A 276 7.21 -5.32 -7.69
CA VAL A 276 8.17 -4.87 -8.72
C VAL A 276 8.51 -6.03 -9.67
N GLU A 277 8.74 -7.22 -9.13
CA GLU A 277 9.00 -8.43 -9.92
C GLU A 277 7.81 -8.79 -10.82
N ALA A 278 6.61 -8.83 -10.25
CA ALA A 278 5.38 -9.09 -11.00
C ALA A 278 5.11 -8.03 -12.09
N LEU A 279 5.44 -6.76 -11.83
CA LEU A 279 5.34 -5.71 -12.85
C LEU A 279 6.27 -5.96 -14.03
N ALA A 280 7.49 -6.45 -13.80
CA ALA A 280 8.42 -6.79 -14.89
C ALA A 280 7.83 -7.88 -15.81
N GLU A 281 7.29 -8.95 -15.22
CA GLU A 281 6.61 -10.03 -15.97
C GLU A 281 5.38 -9.52 -16.73
N MET A 282 4.56 -8.65 -16.11
CA MET A 282 3.37 -8.08 -16.73
C MET A 282 3.69 -7.09 -17.86
N ILE A 283 4.75 -6.31 -17.70
CA ILE A 283 5.19 -5.31 -18.70
C ILE A 283 5.93 -5.98 -19.85
N HIS A 284 6.67 -7.08 -19.59
CA HIS A 284 7.52 -7.77 -20.56
C HIS A 284 7.24 -9.28 -20.62
N PRO A 285 5.97 -9.70 -20.91
CA PRO A 285 5.56 -11.10 -20.77
C PRO A 285 6.23 -12.07 -21.76
N GLU A 286 6.90 -11.56 -22.79
CA GLU A 286 7.60 -12.39 -23.79
C GLU A 286 9.12 -12.43 -23.51
N GLU A 287 9.63 -11.54 -22.69
CA GLU A 287 11.06 -11.33 -22.47
C GLU A 287 11.52 -11.73 -21.05
N VAL A 288 10.62 -11.67 -20.08
CA VAL A 288 10.79 -11.98 -18.65
C VAL A 288 9.90 -13.16 -18.27
#